data_92691863bbe07ad498aa188137aad673
#
_entry.id   92691863bbe07ad498aa188137aad673
#
_cell.length_a   1.000
_cell.length_b   1.000
_cell.length_c   1.000
_cell.angle_alpha   90.00
_cell.angle_beta   90.00
_cell.angle_gamma   90.00
#
_symmetry.space_group_name_H-M   'P 1'
#
loop_
_entity.id
_entity.type
_entity.pdbx_description
1 polymer ?
#
loop_
_entity_poly.entity_id
_entity_poly.type
_entity_poly.pdbx_seq_one_letter_code
_entity_poly.pdbx_strand_id
1 'polypeptide(L)'
;MQPGSKDLQSFYEEPIGQVVRRTIFRRVRQAWPEVRGLRLLGYGYAVPYLRPFVAEAERVAAYVPDQLEIDTADLPFVAVGEEDAWPFVDSLFDRILVIHGLECAESVRLLLRQIWRVLAPEGRIVCIVPNRLSLWSQIEHSPFATGRPFSRSQIERLLGESMFIPGEWDSALYFPPLRSRRLVRSGTAWERLGKRGWPRLAGVHIVEATKSLYALAMPEKHRARKRVLATVPR
;
A
#
# COMPACT_ATOMS: atom_id res chain seq x y z
N MET A 1 0.94 -6.50 -17.90
CA MET A 1 -0.50 -6.62 -18.15
C MET A 1 -1.16 -6.14 -16.88
N GLN A 2 -1.88 -5.03 -16.92
CA GLN A 2 -2.61 -4.51 -15.76
C GLN A 2 -3.82 -5.41 -15.49
N PRO A 3 -4.25 -5.60 -14.21
CA PRO A 3 -5.48 -6.35 -13.94
C PRO A 3 -6.61 -5.66 -14.67
N GLY A 4 -7.41 -6.41 -15.38
CA GLY A 4 -8.67 -5.88 -15.87
C GLY A 4 -9.45 -5.37 -14.64
N SER A 5 -10.05 -4.19 -14.73
CA SER A 5 -10.82 -3.56 -13.64
C SER A 5 -11.90 -4.51 -13.09
N LYS A 6 -12.49 -5.33 -13.93
CA LYS A 6 -13.47 -6.38 -13.57
C LYS A 6 -12.89 -7.47 -12.67
N ASP A 7 -11.59 -7.78 -12.81
CA ASP A 7 -10.94 -8.82 -12.01
C ASP A 7 -10.75 -8.39 -10.55
N LEU A 8 -10.45 -7.11 -10.31
CA LEU A 8 -10.32 -6.56 -8.96
C LEU A 8 -11.67 -6.52 -8.23
N GLN A 9 -12.69 -5.97 -8.86
CA GLN A 9 -14.02 -5.86 -8.26
C GLN A 9 -14.60 -7.25 -7.96
N SER A 10 -14.56 -8.16 -8.94
CA SER A 10 -15.08 -9.53 -8.77
C SER A 10 -14.34 -10.29 -7.67
N PHE A 11 -13.02 -10.12 -7.56
CA PHE A 11 -12.26 -10.71 -6.45
C PHE A 11 -12.72 -10.19 -5.08
N TYR A 12 -12.91 -8.88 -4.93
CA TYR A 12 -13.32 -8.30 -3.63
C TYR A 12 -14.80 -8.57 -3.28
N GLU A 13 -15.62 -8.99 -4.23
CA GLU A 13 -16.98 -9.49 -4.01
C GLU A 13 -16.98 -10.95 -3.49
N GLU A 14 -15.97 -11.74 -3.81
CA GLU A 14 -15.82 -13.11 -3.30
C GLU A 14 -15.59 -13.15 -1.77
N PRO A 15 -15.98 -14.25 -1.09
CA PRO A 15 -15.76 -14.42 0.36
C PRO A 15 -14.31 -14.22 0.79
N ILE A 16 -13.34 -14.67 -0.01
CA ILE A 16 -11.90 -14.48 0.25
C ILE A 16 -11.51 -13.01 0.14
N GLY A 17 -11.99 -12.31 -0.88
CA GLY A 17 -11.73 -10.88 -1.07
C GLY A 17 -12.32 -10.03 0.06
N GLN A 18 -13.48 -10.40 0.61
CA GLN A 18 -14.05 -9.73 1.77
C GLN A 18 -13.19 -9.91 3.02
N VAL A 19 -12.59 -11.10 3.23
CA VAL A 19 -11.65 -11.32 4.35
C VAL A 19 -10.36 -10.52 4.14
N VAL A 20 -9.83 -10.49 2.91
CA VAL A 20 -8.68 -9.65 2.53
C VAL A 20 -8.98 -8.20 2.86
N ARG A 21 -10.10 -7.66 2.37
CA ARG A 21 -10.52 -6.28 2.63
C ARG A 21 -10.58 -5.96 4.12
N ARG A 22 -11.26 -6.81 4.92
CA ARG A 22 -11.36 -6.62 6.37
C ARG A 22 -9.99 -6.66 7.06
N THR A 23 -9.10 -7.56 6.62
CA THR A 23 -7.77 -7.71 7.19
C THR A 23 -6.91 -6.49 6.90
N ILE A 24 -6.88 -6.02 5.66
CA ILE A 24 -6.17 -4.82 5.25
C ILE A 24 -6.77 -3.58 5.95
N PHE A 25 -8.10 -3.43 5.96
CA PHE A 25 -8.75 -2.29 6.62
C PHE A 25 -8.39 -2.17 8.10
N ARG A 26 -8.31 -3.29 8.83
CA ARG A 26 -7.85 -3.25 10.23
C ARG A 26 -6.46 -2.65 10.38
N ARG A 27 -5.54 -2.90 9.43
CA ARG A 27 -4.19 -2.32 9.44
C ARG A 27 -4.21 -0.84 9.11
N VAL A 28 -5.01 -0.44 8.13
CA VAL A 28 -5.22 0.99 7.81
C VAL A 28 -5.77 1.72 9.03
N ARG A 29 -6.78 1.13 9.71
CA ARG A 29 -7.37 1.73 10.92
C ARG A 29 -6.38 1.79 12.10
N GLN A 30 -5.46 0.84 12.20
CA GLN A 30 -4.38 0.88 13.19
C GLN A 30 -3.38 1.98 12.92
N ALA A 31 -3.03 2.22 11.64
CA ALA A 31 -2.17 3.33 11.23
C ALA A 31 -2.86 4.70 11.41
N TRP A 32 -4.18 4.75 11.20
CA TRP A 32 -5.01 5.96 11.31
C TRP A 32 -6.12 5.81 12.37
N PRO A 33 -5.78 5.80 13.65
CA PRO A 33 -6.75 5.60 14.72
C PRO A 33 -7.71 6.79 14.88
N GLU A 34 -7.27 8.00 14.54
CA GLU A 34 -8.04 9.25 14.58
C GLU A 34 -7.83 10.01 13.27
N VAL A 35 -8.94 10.40 12.63
CA VAL A 35 -8.92 11.13 11.35
C VAL A 35 -9.77 12.40 11.39
N ARG A 36 -10.30 12.78 12.55
CA ARG A 36 -11.12 13.99 12.71
C ARG A 36 -10.33 15.24 12.30
N GLY A 37 -10.96 16.10 11.49
CA GLY A 37 -10.32 17.30 10.97
C GLY A 37 -9.24 17.05 9.92
N LEU A 38 -9.08 15.82 9.45
CA LEU A 38 -8.11 15.48 8.39
C LEU A 38 -8.79 15.33 7.03
N ARG A 39 -8.05 15.70 6.00
CA ARG A 39 -8.43 15.53 4.59
C ARG A 39 -7.73 14.30 4.03
N LEU A 40 -8.53 13.31 3.64
CA LEU A 40 -8.06 12.02 3.18
C LEU A 40 -8.17 11.90 1.67
N LEU A 41 -7.17 11.30 1.04
CA LEU A 41 -7.20 10.91 -0.37
C LEU A 41 -6.91 9.41 -0.50
N GLY A 42 -7.65 8.72 -1.37
CA GLY A 42 -7.31 7.38 -1.81
C GLY A 42 -6.84 7.36 -3.24
N TYR A 43 -5.86 6.53 -3.53
CA TYR A 43 -5.39 6.25 -4.89
C TYR A 43 -5.47 4.76 -5.23
N GLY A 44 -5.82 4.44 -6.47
CA GLY A 44 -6.02 3.08 -6.93
C GLY A 44 -7.32 2.47 -6.37
N TYR A 45 -7.28 1.24 -5.90
CA TYR A 45 -8.45 0.55 -5.34
C TYR A 45 -8.71 0.94 -3.86
N ALA A 46 -8.58 2.22 -3.51
CA ALA A 46 -8.70 2.70 -2.13
C ALA A 46 -10.15 2.99 -1.68
N VAL A 47 -11.08 3.19 -2.60
CA VAL A 47 -12.47 3.58 -2.31
C VAL A 47 -13.15 2.72 -1.23
N PRO A 48 -13.14 1.37 -1.31
CA PRO A 48 -13.80 0.53 -0.32
C PRO A 48 -13.21 0.64 1.10
N TYR A 49 -11.98 1.13 1.20
CA TYR A 49 -11.26 1.31 2.46
C TYR A 49 -11.47 2.70 3.06
N LEU A 50 -11.85 3.67 2.23
CA LEU A 50 -12.10 5.05 2.67
C LEU A 50 -13.54 5.28 3.13
N ARG A 51 -14.51 4.50 2.62
CA ARG A 51 -15.93 4.62 3.01
C ARG A 51 -16.16 4.75 4.52
N PRO A 52 -15.51 3.95 5.40
CA PRO A 52 -15.72 4.08 6.85
C PRO A 52 -15.23 5.39 7.46
N PHE A 53 -14.36 6.12 6.78
CA PHE A 53 -13.81 7.39 7.27
C PHE A 53 -14.64 8.61 6.84
N VAL A 54 -15.62 8.46 5.93
CA VAL A 54 -16.44 9.57 5.42
C VAL A 54 -17.18 10.32 6.54
N ALA A 55 -17.66 9.59 7.55
CA ALA A 55 -18.36 10.17 8.69
C ALA A 55 -17.42 10.78 9.76
N GLU A 56 -16.13 10.51 9.69
CA GLU A 56 -15.16 10.89 10.73
C GLU A 56 -14.22 12.03 10.28
N ALA A 57 -13.77 11.99 9.03
CA ALA A 57 -12.81 12.92 8.48
C ALA A 57 -13.48 14.25 8.05
N GLU A 58 -12.69 15.32 7.95
CA GLU A 58 -13.17 16.58 7.41
C GLU A 58 -13.57 16.45 5.93
N ARG A 59 -12.75 15.73 5.16
CA ARG A 59 -13.00 15.46 3.74
C ARG A 59 -12.39 14.12 3.34
N VAL A 60 -13.12 13.38 2.50
CA VAL A 60 -12.63 12.15 1.89
C VAL A 60 -12.80 12.25 0.39
N ALA A 61 -11.70 12.04 -0.34
CA ALA A 61 -11.67 12.03 -1.79
C ALA A 61 -10.99 10.76 -2.31
N ALA A 62 -11.26 10.40 -3.56
CA ALA A 62 -10.52 9.38 -4.28
C ALA A 62 -10.04 9.90 -5.63
N TYR A 63 -8.85 9.45 -6.02
CA TYR A 63 -8.33 9.56 -7.37
C TYR A 63 -8.16 8.17 -7.95
N VAL A 64 -8.93 7.87 -8.96
CA VAL A 64 -9.01 6.55 -9.57
C VAL A 64 -8.33 6.63 -10.93
N PRO A 65 -7.34 5.78 -11.24
CA PRO A 65 -6.81 5.65 -12.59
C PRO A 65 -7.92 5.34 -13.58
N ASP A 66 -7.89 5.98 -14.76
CA ASP A 66 -8.91 5.86 -15.82
C ASP A 66 -9.15 4.41 -16.27
N GLN A 67 -8.14 3.57 -16.14
CA GLN A 67 -8.17 2.15 -16.48
C GLN A 67 -8.84 1.27 -15.41
N LEU A 68 -9.20 1.83 -14.25
CA LEU A 68 -9.75 1.11 -13.12
C LEU A 68 -11.23 1.41 -12.92
N GLU A 69 -12.09 0.45 -13.22
CA GLU A 69 -13.52 0.55 -12.89
C GLU A 69 -13.73 0.23 -11.41
N ILE A 70 -14.32 1.17 -10.68
CA ILE A 70 -14.62 1.04 -9.25
C ILE A 70 -15.97 1.68 -8.96
N ASP A 71 -16.77 1.05 -8.10
CA ASP A 71 -17.96 1.71 -7.57
C ASP A 71 -17.56 2.83 -6.61
N THR A 72 -17.90 4.06 -6.98
CA THR A 72 -17.55 5.27 -6.24
C THR A 72 -18.74 5.96 -5.61
N ALA A 73 -19.95 5.38 -5.70
CA ALA A 73 -21.22 6.04 -5.34
C ALA A 73 -21.26 6.58 -3.90
N ASP A 74 -20.53 5.96 -2.97
CA ASP A 74 -20.53 6.34 -1.56
C ASP A 74 -19.44 7.36 -1.17
N LEU A 75 -18.66 7.86 -2.14
CA LEU A 75 -17.67 8.90 -1.85
C LEU A 75 -18.10 10.26 -2.41
N PRO A 76 -18.00 11.32 -1.59
CA PRO A 76 -18.48 12.66 -2.00
C PRO A 76 -17.62 13.31 -3.07
N PHE A 77 -16.33 12.94 -3.16
CA PHE A 77 -15.39 13.54 -4.11
C PHE A 77 -14.58 12.44 -4.79
N VAL A 78 -14.77 12.29 -6.09
CA VAL A 78 -14.01 11.36 -6.92
C VAL A 78 -13.55 12.07 -8.18
N ALA A 79 -12.28 11.91 -8.48
CA ALA A 79 -11.70 12.29 -9.77
C ALA A 79 -11.11 11.04 -10.44
N VAL A 80 -11.20 11.00 -11.75
CA VAL A 80 -10.66 9.93 -12.60
C VAL A 80 -9.67 10.56 -13.57
N GLY A 81 -8.55 9.93 -13.82
CA GLY A 81 -7.57 10.45 -14.78
C GLY A 81 -6.22 9.74 -14.75
N GLU A 82 -5.25 10.36 -15.41
CA GLU A 82 -3.91 9.83 -15.61
C GLU A 82 -3.01 9.93 -14.37
N GLU A 83 -1.97 9.10 -14.30
CA GLU A 83 -1.09 9.00 -13.12
C GLU A 83 -0.24 10.25 -12.88
N ASP A 84 0.07 11.01 -13.92
CA ASP A 84 1.03 12.12 -13.89
C ASP A 84 0.38 13.51 -13.84
N ALA A 85 -0.95 13.63 -14.00
CA ALA A 85 -1.68 14.88 -14.08
C ALA A 85 -2.83 14.98 -13.08
N TRP A 86 -2.53 15.00 -11.79
CA TRP A 86 -3.55 15.04 -10.75
C TRP A 86 -4.21 16.42 -10.63
N PRO A 87 -5.56 16.52 -10.65
CA PRO A 87 -6.30 17.79 -10.67
C PRO A 87 -6.44 18.43 -9.28
N PHE A 88 -5.49 18.20 -8.41
CA PHE A 88 -5.50 18.71 -7.04
C PHE A 88 -4.44 19.79 -6.85
N VAL A 89 -4.76 20.78 -6.02
CA VAL A 89 -3.79 21.80 -5.59
C VAL A 89 -2.75 21.17 -4.68
N ASP A 90 -1.57 21.80 -4.58
CA ASP A 90 -0.49 21.37 -3.75
C ASP A 90 -0.86 21.37 -2.26
N SER A 91 -0.36 20.43 -1.52
CA SER A 91 -0.50 20.35 -0.05
C SER A 91 -1.96 20.30 0.44
N LEU A 92 -2.85 19.70 -0.33
CA LEU A 92 -4.28 19.63 -0.03
C LEU A 92 -4.63 18.56 1.02
N PHE A 93 -3.97 17.39 1.01
CA PHE A 93 -4.37 16.23 1.80
C PHE A 93 -3.42 15.95 2.95
N ASP A 94 -3.96 15.58 4.11
CA ASP A 94 -3.19 15.25 5.31
C ASP A 94 -2.81 13.77 5.36
N ARG A 95 -3.61 12.89 4.73
CA ARG A 95 -3.37 11.44 4.63
C ARG A 95 -3.70 10.93 3.24
N ILE A 96 -2.84 10.06 2.72
CA ILE A 96 -3.08 9.40 1.43
C ILE A 96 -2.96 7.88 1.60
N LEU A 97 -3.97 7.15 1.11
CA LEU A 97 -4.00 5.69 1.08
C LEU A 97 -3.80 5.21 -0.35
N VAL A 98 -2.78 4.37 -0.55
CA VAL A 98 -2.47 3.78 -1.85
C VAL A 98 -2.65 2.27 -1.79
N ILE A 99 -3.58 1.74 -2.57
CA ILE A 99 -3.87 0.30 -2.67
C ILE A 99 -4.05 -0.07 -4.14
N HIS A 100 -3.38 -1.11 -4.60
CA HIS A 100 -3.36 -1.53 -6.00
C HIS A 100 -3.00 -0.39 -6.96
N GLY A 101 -2.12 0.51 -6.50
CA GLY A 101 -1.67 1.66 -7.27
C GLY A 101 -0.21 1.56 -7.66
N LEU A 102 0.71 1.35 -6.71
CA LEU A 102 2.14 1.38 -7.00
C LEU A 102 2.61 0.21 -7.88
N GLU A 103 2.06 -0.98 -7.68
CA GLU A 103 2.39 -2.18 -8.48
C GLU A 103 1.88 -2.10 -9.91
N CYS A 104 0.82 -1.33 -10.14
CA CYS A 104 0.19 -1.16 -11.44
C CYS A 104 0.68 0.09 -12.19
N ALA A 105 1.36 0.99 -11.50
CA ALA A 105 1.81 2.27 -12.05
C ALA A 105 2.78 2.06 -13.23
N GLU A 106 2.62 2.84 -14.28
CA GLU A 106 3.57 2.92 -15.39
C GLU A 106 4.91 3.45 -14.89
N SER A 107 4.87 4.54 -14.14
CA SER A 107 6.03 5.12 -13.47
C SER A 107 5.77 5.39 -11.99
N VAL A 108 6.23 4.48 -11.13
CA VAL A 108 6.12 4.63 -9.66
C VAL A 108 6.71 5.95 -9.16
N ARG A 109 7.80 6.44 -9.80
CA ARG A 109 8.42 7.71 -9.40
C ARG A 109 7.55 8.93 -9.73
N LEU A 110 6.92 8.95 -10.91
CA LEU A 110 6.00 10.03 -11.29
C LEU A 110 4.78 10.02 -10.37
N LEU A 111 4.21 8.85 -10.13
CA LEU A 111 3.10 8.70 -9.21
C LEU A 111 3.46 9.17 -7.78
N LEU A 112 4.58 8.75 -7.22
CA LEU A 112 5.03 9.20 -5.91
C LEU A 112 5.30 10.72 -5.86
N ARG A 113 5.75 11.31 -6.97
CA ARG A 113 5.90 12.77 -7.09
C ARG A 113 4.57 13.49 -7.03
N GLN A 114 3.51 13.00 -7.69
CA GLN A 114 2.17 13.57 -7.60
C GLN A 114 1.62 13.42 -6.17
N ILE A 115 1.78 12.26 -5.56
CA ILE A 115 1.38 12.02 -4.17
C ILE A 115 2.10 13.01 -3.24
N TRP A 116 3.42 13.18 -3.41
CA TRP A 116 4.19 14.12 -2.62
C TRP A 116 3.70 15.58 -2.79
N ARG A 117 3.40 15.99 -4.01
CA ARG A 117 2.92 17.35 -4.33
C ARG A 117 1.62 17.67 -3.58
N VAL A 118 0.63 16.77 -3.67
CA VAL A 118 -0.70 17.02 -3.10
C VAL A 118 -0.78 16.74 -1.59
N LEU A 119 0.21 16.08 -1.01
CA LEU A 119 0.28 15.80 0.42
C LEU A 119 0.72 17.06 1.18
N ALA A 120 0.05 17.37 2.28
CA ALA A 120 0.41 18.50 3.16
C ALA A 120 1.80 18.32 3.80
N PRO A 121 2.44 19.39 4.28
CA PRO A 121 3.63 19.27 5.12
C PRO A 121 3.36 18.32 6.29
N GLU A 122 4.33 17.44 6.63
CA GLU A 122 4.18 16.40 7.67
C GLU A 122 3.03 15.42 7.42
N GLY A 123 2.37 15.52 6.26
CA GLY A 123 1.36 14.57 5.84
C GLY A 123 1.92 13.16 5.68
N ARG A 124 1.06 12.16 5.79
CA ARG A 124 1.46 10.75 5.77
C ARG A 124 0.77 9.97 4.66
N ILE A 125 1.52 9.04 4.09
CA ILE A 125 0.97 8.06 3.17
C ILE A 125 0.99 6.68 3.81
N VAL A 126 -0.01 5.86 3.50
CA VAL A 126 0.02 4.42 3.74
C VAL A 126 -0.02 3.73 2.38
N CYS A 127 1.04 2.98 2.08
CA CYS A 127 1.14 2.19 0.87
C CYS A 127 0.95 0.71 1.20
N ILE A 128 0.05 0.05 0.48
CA ILE A 128 -0.20 -1.39 0.57
C ILE A 128 0.17 -2.00 -0.77
N VAL A 129 1.23 -2.80 -0.77
CA VAL A 129 1.83 -3.36 -1.98
C VAL A 129 2.01 -4.87 -1.87
N PRO A 130 1.86 -5.62 -2.96
CA PRO A 130 2.11 -7.06 -2.99
C PRO A 130 3.55 -7.37 -2.61
N ASN A 131 3.72 -8.37 -1.74
CA ASN A 131 5.03 -8.90 -1.38
C ASN A 131 5.49 -9.92 -2.43
N ARG A 132 6.63 -9.68 -3.06
CA ARG A 132 7.21 -10.56 -4.09
C ARG A 132 7.40 -12.01 -3.63
N LEU A 133 7.63 -12.26 -2.33
CA LEU A 133 7.90 -13.58 -1.78
C LEU A 133 6.63 -14.34 -1.38
N SER A 134 5.46 -13.74 -1.51
CA SER A 134 4.20 -14.31 -1.06
C SER A 134 3.59 -15.27 -2.07
N LEU A 135 2.79 -16.22 -1.57
CA LEU A 135 1.94 -17.06 -2.43
C LEU A 135 0.89 -16.21 -3.17
N TRP A 136 0.45 -15.09 -2.59
CA TRP A 136 -0.50 -14.17 -3.18
C TRP A 136 0.01 -13.53 -4.48
N SER A 137 1.31 -13.31 -4.60
CA SER A 137 1.93 -12.72 -5.79
C SER A 137 2.29 -13.77 -6.87
N GLN A 138 2.09 -15.06 -6.59
CA GLN A 138 2.44 -16.16 -7.51
C GLN A 138 1.21 -16.84 -8.13
N ILE A 139 0.01 -16.60 -7.59
CA ILE A 139 -1.22 -17.25 -8.07
C ILE A 139 -1.94 -16.29 -9.02
N GLU A 140 -2.05 -16.67 -10.29
CA GLU A 140 -2.59 -15.85 -11.38
C GLU A 140 -3.98 -15.24 -11.13
N HIS A 141 -4.84 -15.93 -10.37
CA HIS A 141 -6.17 -15.41 -10.01
C HIS A 141 -6.19 -14.47 -8.80
N SER A 142 -5.03 -14.11 -8.29
CA SER A 142 -4.90 -13.14 -7.20
C SER A 142 -4.64 -11.75 -7.77
N PRO A 143 -5.36 -10.71 -7.35
CA PRO A 143 -5.05 -9.34 -7.77
C PRO A 143 -3.66 -8.87 -7.31
N PHE A 144 -3.08 -9.55 -6.33
CA PHE A 144 -1.72 -9.30 -5.85
C PHE A 144 -0.62 -9.93 -6.71
N ALA A 145 -0.98 -10.79 -7.66
CA ALA A 145 -0.08 -11.33 -8.68
C ALA A 145 0.06 -10.41 -9.89
N THR A 146 -0.84 -9.46 -10.03
CA THR A 146 -0.84 -8.52 -11.16
C THR A 146 0.08 -7.34 -10.87
N GLY A 147 0.70 -6.80 -11.91
CA GLY A 147 1.64 -5.69 -11.78
C GLY A 147 3.03 -6.15 -11.31
N ARG A 148 3.72 -5.28 -10.59
CA ARG A 148 5.11 -5.48 -10.14
C ARG A 148 5.16 -5.63 -8.63
N PRO A 149 5.18 -6.85 -8.09
CA PRO A 149 5.30 -7.04 -6.64
C PRO A 149 6.66 -6.55 -6.14
N PHE A 150 6.67 -6.00 -4.95
CA PHE A 150 7.85 -5.34 -4.37
C PHE A 150 8.49 -6.16 -3.26
N SER A 151 9.80 -5.99 -3.09
CA SER A 151 10.46 -6.29 -1.84
C SER A 151 10.43 -5.08 -0.90
N ARG A 152 10.55 -5.31 0.40
CA ARG A 152 10.59 -4.23 1.39
C ARG A 152 11.68 -3.20 1.07
N SER A 153 12.88 -3.65 0.70
CA SER A 153 14.01 -2.77 0.37
C SER A 153 13.79 -1.95 -0.90
N GLN A 154 13.01 -2.48 -1.86
CA GLN A 154 12.64 -1.72 -3.06
C GLN A 154 11.70 -0.56 -2.73
N ILE A 155 10.67 -0.81 -1.93
CA ILE A 155 9.74 0.24 -1.49
C ILE A 155 10.46 1.26 -0.63
N GLU A 156 11.28 0.84 0.34
CA GLU A 156 12.07 1.73 1.20
C GLU A 156 12.92 2.70 0.37
N ARG A 157 13.61 2.16 -0.66
CA ARG A 157 14.41 2.98 -1.57
C ARG A 157 13.55 3.94 -2.41
N LEU A 158 12.45 3.46 -3.01
CA LEU A 158 11.57 4.29 -3.85
C LEU A 158 10.96 5.45 -3.05
N LEU A 159 10.51 5.19 -1.83
CA LEU A 159 9.99 6.22 -0.93
C LEU A 159 11.07 7.24 -0.59
N GLY A 160 12.28 6.78 -0.21
CA GLY A 160 13.40 7.67 0.09
C GLY A 160 13.82 8.54 -1.09
N GLU A 161 13.92 7.96 -2.29
CA GLU A 161 14.22 8.69 -3.55
C GLU A 161 13.12 9.71 -3.90
N SER A 162 11.89 9.50 -3.41
CA SER A 162 10.73 10.37 -3.63
C SER A 162 10.46 11.33 -2.47
N MET A 163 11.44 11.58 -1.60
CA MET A 163 11.35 12.50 -0.47
C MET A 163 10.29 12.12 0.57
N PHE A 164 10.10 10.83 0.78
CA PHE A 164 9.35 10.29 1.91
C PHE A 164 10.30 9.66 2.92
N ILE A 165 9.99 9.81 4.20
CA ILE A 165 10.68 9.13 5.30
C ILE A 165 9.84 7.91 5.67
N PRO A 166 10.26 6.68 5.32
CA PRO A 166 9.57 5.48 5.73
C PRO A 166 9.58 5.35 7.26
N GLY A 167 8.40 5.17 7.84
CA GLY A 167 8.19 4.99 9.27
C GLY A 167 7.86 3.55 9.62
N GLU A 168 6.66 3.34 10.15
CA GLU A 168 6.22 2.02 10.60
C GLU A 168 5.94 1.07 9.45
N TRP A 169 6.33 -0.19 9.67
CA TRP A 169 6.10 -1.29 8.74
C TRP A 169 5.20 -2.33 9.39
N ASP A 170 4.19 -2.75 8.65
CA ASP A 170 3.39 -3.92 8.99
C ASP A 170 3.24 -4.83 7.76
N SER A 171 2.59 -5.94 7.95
CA SER A 171 2.32 -6.92 6.89
C SER A 171 1.02 -7.65 7.20
N ALA A 172 0.36 -8.12 6.16
CA ALA A 172 -0.91 -8.82 6.27
C ALA A 172 -1.04 -9.94 5.22
N LEU A 173 -2.12 -10.69 5.32
CA LEU A 173 -2.45 -11.80 4.42
C LEU A 173 -1.47 -12.97 4.55
N TYR A 174 -1.32 -13.46 5.79
CA TYR A 174 -0.51 -14.64 6.08
C TYR A 174 -1.21 -15.97 5.75
N PHE A 175 -2.49 -15.93 5.45
CA PHE A 175 -3.25 -17.11 5.00
C PHE A 175 -3.06 -17.32 3.49
N PRO A 176 -3.08 -18.61 3.04
CA PRO A 176 -2.94 -18.91 1.61
C PRO A 176 -4.18 -18.44 0.83
N PRO A 177 -4.02 -18.03 -0.46
CA PRO A 177 -5.13 -17.58 -1.31
C PRO A 177 -5.99 -18.75 -1.81
N LEU A 178 -6.53 -19.55 -0.89
CA LEU A 178 -7.38 -20.70 -1.20
C LEU A 178 -8.86 -20.33 -1.01
N ARG A 179 -9.70 -20.67 -1.98
CA ARG A 179 -11.16 -20.41 -1.98
C ARG A 179 -11.94 -21.32 -1.01
N SER A 180 -11.29 -21.89 0.01
CA SER A 180 -11.92 -22.77 0.99
C SER A 180 -12.68 -21.98 2.05
N ARG A 181 -13.97 -22.25 2.22
CA ARG A 181 -14.82 -21.62 3.27
C ARG A 181 -14.26 -21.79 4.69
N ARG A 182 -13.56 -22.90 4.97
CA ARG A 182 -12.95 -23.16 6.29
C ARG A 182 -11.78 -22.23 6.56
N LEU A 183 -10.92 -22.00 5.56
CA LEU A 183 -9.78 -21.08 5.66
C LEU A 183 -10.23 -19.63 5.77
N VAL A 184 -11.26 -19.24 5.04
CA VAL A 184 -11.88 -17.90 5.12
C VAL A 184 -12.37 -17.61 6.54
N ARG A 185 -13.00 -18.60 7.24
CA ARG A 185 -13.48 -18.45 8.63
C ARG A 185 -12.35 -18.38 9.65
N SER A 186 -11.21 -18.99 9.39
CA SER A 186 -10.04 -19.03 10.29
C SER A 186 -8.99 -17.95 10.00
N GLY A 187 -9.26 -16.99 9.11
CA GLY A 187 -8.31 -15.99 8.66
C GLY A 187 -7.61 -15.22 9.79
N THR A 188 -8.31 -14.90 10.88
CA THR A 188 -7.70 -14.22 12.04
C THR A 188 -6.70 -15.10 12.81
N ALA A 189 -6.91 -16.40 12.86
CA ALA A 189 -5.97 -17.32 13.48
C ALA A 189 -4.70 -17.45 12.61
N TRP A 190 -4.85 -17.52 11.30
CA TRP A 190 -3.75 -17.53 10.34
C TRP A 190 -2.91 -16.24 10.41
N GLU A 191 -3.53 -15.08 10.56
CA GLU A 191 -2.83 -13.80 10.72
C GLU A 191 -1.92 -13.81 11.97
N ARG A 192 -2.41 -14.34 13.10
CA ARG A 192 -1.61 -14.43 14.34
C ARG A 192 -0.45 -15.43 14.23
N LEU A 193 -0.72 -16.62 13.69
CA LEU A 193 0.28 -17.68 13.52
C LEU A 193 1.33 -17.29 12.48
N GLY A 194 0.90 -16.74 11.36
CA GLY A 194 1.78 -16.36 10.26
C GLY A 194 2.73 -15.21 10.64
N LYS A 195 2.26 -14.22 11.38
CA LYS A 195 3.09 -13.12 11.87
C LYS A 195 4.25 -13.63 12.75
N ARG A 196 4.06 -14.74 13.48
CA ARG A 196 5.09 -15.35 14.33
C ARG A 196 5.94 -16.40 13.61
N GLY A 197 5.31 -17.23 12.77
CA GLY A 197 5.96 -18.41 12.16
C GLY A 197 6.72 -18.08 10.86
N TRP A 198 6.13 -17.25 10.00
CA TRP A 198 6.69 -16.92 8.68
C TRP A 198 6.47 -15.47 8.26
N PRO A 199 7.04 -14.51 9.00
CA PRO A 199 6.79 -13.08 8.79
C PRO A 199 7.16 -12.57 7.38
N ARG A 200 8.06 -13.28 6.67
CA ARG A 200 8.50 -12.91 5.32
C ARG A 200 7.53 -13.31 4.21
N LEU A 201 6.54 -14.18 4.49
CA LEU A 201 5.62 -14.73 3.50
C LEU A 201 4.24 -14.04 3.52
N ALA A 202 4.11 -12.93 4.22
CA ALA A 202 2.88 -12.12 4.18
C ALA A 202 2.51 -11.76 2.74
N GLY A 203 1.23 -11.72 2.42
CA GLY A 203 0.72 -11.38 1.10
C GLY A 203 1.06 -9.97 0.66
N VAL A 204 1.02 -9.03 1.60
CA VAL A 204 1.28 -7.61 1.35
C VAL A 204 2.23 -7.02 2.38
N HIS A 205 2.99 -6.05 1.94
CA HIS A 205 3.69 -5.08 2.78
C HIS A 205 2.80 -3.86 2.98
N ILE A 206 2.79 -3.33 4.18
CA ILE A 206 2.11 -2.09 4.56
C ILE A 206 3.17 -1.18 5.15
N VAL A 207 3.34 -0.01 4.57
CA VAL A 207 4.30 0.98 5.04
C VAL A 207 3.62 2.33 5.21
N GLU A 208 3.78 2.93 6.38
CA GLU A 208 3.49 4.34 6.57
C GLU A 208 4.76 5.15 6.31
N ALA A 209 4.64 6.26 5.58
CA ALA A 209 5.74 7.17 5.35
C ALA A 209 5.27 8.61 5.47
N THR A 210 6.15 9.49 5.95
CA THR A 210 5.87 10.92 6.13
C THR A 210 6.53 11.72 5.02
N LYS A 211 5.85 12.75 4.52
CA LYS A 211 6.41 13.72 3.58
C LYS A 211 7.56 14.46 4.23
N SER A 212 8.73 14.45 3.60
CA SER A 212 9.87 15.28 3.99
C SER A 212 9.94 16.51 3.11
N LEU A 213 10.02 17.69 3.73
CA LEU A 213 10.27 18.96 3.02
C LEU A 213 11.75 19.20 2.77
N TYR A 214 12.63 18.54 3.53
CA TYR A 214 14.06 18.65 3.39
C TYR A 214 14.62 17.32 2.88
N ALA A 215 15.48 17.37 1.88
CA ALA A 215 16.27 16.21 1.50
C ALA A 215 17.23 15.89 2.65
N LEU A 216 16.76 15.14 3.65
CA LEU A 216 17.64 14.52 4.61
C LEU A 216 18.52 13.57 3.82
N ALA A 217 19.82 13.86 3.75
CA ALA A 217 20.80 12.89 3.28
C ALA A 217 20.56 11.63 4.12
N MET A 218 19.95 10.61 3.53
CA MET A 218 19.76 9.31 4.18
C MET A 218 21.14 8.89 4.68
N PRO A 219 21.35 8.68 5.99
CA PRO A 219 22.64 8.20 6.45
C PRO A 219 22.89 6.88 5.73
N GLU A 220 23.92 6.86 4.90
CA GLU A 220 24.39 5.67 4.24
C GLU A 220 24.61 4.63 5.34
N LYS A 221 23.75 3.62 5.42
CA LYS A 221 23.95 2.51 6.36
C LYS A 221 25.32 1.96 6.03
N HIS A 222 26.30 2.32 6.84
CA HIS A 222 27.65 1.79 6.76
C HIS A 222 27.52 0.27 6.68
N ARG A 223 27.68 -0.29 5.48
CA ARG A 223 27.99 -1.70 5.29
C ARG A 223 29.31 -1.90 6.01
N ALA A 224 29.24 -2.41 7.23
CA ALA A 224 30.42 -2.88 7.93
C ALA A 224 31.14 -3.85 6.98
N ARG A 225 32.18 -3.36 6.33
CA ARG A 225 33.14 -4.19 5.58
C ARG A 225 33.74 -5.13 6.62
N LYS A 226 33.31 -6.41 6.61
CA LYS A 226 34.07 -7.47 7.25
C LYS A 226 35.49 -7.39 6.70
N ARG A 227 36.42 -6.88 7.52
CA ARG A 227 37.85 -7.01 7.27
C ARG A 227 38.15 -8.52 7.32
N VAL A 228 38.36 -9.11 6.18
CA VAL A 228 38.98 -10.42 6.09
C VAL A 228 40.45 -10.16 6.45
N LEU A 229 40.85 -10.56 7.64
CA LEU A 229 42.26 -10.67 8.01
C LEU A 229 42.83 -11.83 7.21
N ALA A 230 43.59 -11.51 6.18
CA ALA A 230 44.42 -12.47 5.48
C ALA A 230 45.54 -12.89 6.45
N THR A 231 45.50 -14.13 6.92
CA THR A 231 46.58 -14.76 7.62
C THR A 231 47.69 -15.05 6.60
N VAL A 232 48.83 -14.42 6.78
CA VAL A 232 50.05 -14.70 6.00
C VAL A 232 50.65 -15.99 6.59
N PRO A 233 50.87 -17.06 5.82
CA PRO A 233 51.62 -18.24 6.31
C PRO A 233 53.11 -17.91 6.34
N ARG A 234 53.76 -18.40 7.42
CA ARG A 234 55.23 -18.42 7.57
C ARG A 234 55.83 -19.54 6.73
#